data_c3d54a072b3dfeb9c446ab2f581e6ae7
#
_entry.id   c3d54a072b3dfeb9c446ab2f581e6ae7
#
_cell.length_a   1.000
_cell.length_b   1.000
_cell.length_c   1.000
_cell.angle_alpha   90.00
_cell.angle_beta   90.00
_cell.angle_gamma   90.00
#
_symmetry.space_group_name_H-M   'P 1'
#
loop_
_entity.id
_entity.type
_entity.pdbx_description
1 polymer ?
#
loop_
_entity_poly.entity_id
_entity_poly.type
_entity_poly.pdbx_seq_one_letter_code
_entity_poly.pdbx_strand_id
1 'polypeptide(L)'
;MIDFQKLPSPCFVLDEQLLDRNLAVIDRVRRESGAEVIVALKACAMWSIFPELAQHSDGATASSLAEARLVFEEFGRPAHTYAPVYTDRNIEEILDCSDHITFNSVAQFERFGQMALLRGISCGLRINPGYSPVETDLYNPCVPGSRLGIPAGELKELPAGVEGLHLSLIHISEPTRQA
;
A
#
# COMPACT_ATOMS: atom_id res chain seq x y z
N MET A 1 -17.41 -13.01 -24.30
CA MET A 1 -16.16 -12.71 -25.06
C MET A 1 -16.24 -11.25 -25.49
N ILE A 2 -15.22 -10.46 -25.21
CA ILE A 2 -15.18 -9.03 -25.52
C ILE A 2 -15.01 -8.85 -27.02
N ASP A 3 -15.87 -8.03 -27.64
CA ASP A 3 -15.75 -7.63 -29.04
C ASP A 3 -14.86 -6.37 -29.14
N PHE A 4 -13.56 -6.58 -29.29
CA PHE A 4 -12.57 -5.50 -29.35
C PHE A 4 -12.77 -4.52 -30.51
N GLN A 5 -13.52 -4.92 -31.57
CA GLN A 5 -13.79 -4.02 -32.71
C GLN A 5 -14.79 -2.92 -32.38
N LYS A 6 -15.58 -3.10 -31.31
CA LYS A 6 -16.57 -2.12 -30.86
C LYS A 6 -16.05 -1.17 -29.78
N LEU A 7 -14.80 -1.37 -29.35
CA LEU A 7 -14.21 -0.53 -28.29
C LEU A 7 -13.54 0.71 -28.89
N PRO A 8 -13.60 1.85 -28.19
CA PRO A 8 -12.83 3.02 -28.60
C PRO A 8 -11.34 2.74 -28.47
N SER A 9 -10.53 3.33 -29.33
CA SER A 9 -9.06 3.18 -29.29
C SER A 9 -8.40 4.56 -29.27
N PRO A 10 -7.44 4.82 -28.37
CA PRO A 10 -6.92 3.91 -27.34
C PRO A 10 -7.82 3.83 -26.08
N CYS A 11 -7.92 2.65 -25.45
CA CYS A 11 -8.60 2.50 -24.15
C CYS A 11 -7.99 1.35 -23.33
N PHE A 12 -8.16 1.41 -22.01
CA PHE A 12 -7.95 0.26 -21.14
C PHE A 12 -9.22 -0.56 -21.06
N VAL A 13 -9.08 -1.88 -21.11
CA VAL A 13 -10.22 -2.82 -21.06
C VAL A 13 -10.00 -3.77 -19.90
N LEU A 14 -11.01 -3.90 -19.05
CA LEU A 14 -11.05 -4.87 -17.99
C LEU A 14 -12.16 -5.89 -18.28
N ASP A 15 -11.85 -7.17 -18.19
CA ASP A 15 -12.82 -8.27 -18.30
C ASP A 15 -13.30 -8.63 -16.89
N GLU A 16 -14.55 -8.31 -16.58
CA GLU A 16 -15.14 -8.54 -15.25
C GLU A 16 -15.18 -10.02 -14.89
N GLN A 17 -15.41 -10.93 -15.85
CA GLN A 17 -15.41 -12.37 -15.58
C GLN A 17 -14.02 -12.89 -15.17
N LEU A 18 -12.95 -12.30 -15.73
CA LEU A 18 -11.59 -12.62 -15.34
C LEU A 18 -11.25 -11.99 -13.98
N LEU A 19 -11.75 -10.79 -13.72
CA LEU A 19 -11.62 -10.15 -12.42
C LEU A 19 -12.24 -11.02 -11.33
N ASP A 20 -13.49 -11.46 -11.49
CA ASP A 20 -14.22 -12.30 -10.52
C ASP A 20 -13.45 -13.59 -10.19
N ARG A 21 -12.86 -14.23 -11.21
CA ARG A 21 -12.02 -15.42 -11.00
C ARG A 21 -10.79 -15.13 -10.15
N ASN A 22 -10.14 -13.99 -10.38
CA ASN A 22 -8.97 -13.56 -9.60
C ASN A 22 -9.37 -13.21 -8.17
N LEU A 23 -10.49 -12.52 -8.00
CA LEU A 23 -11.01 -12.16 -6.68
C LEU A 23 -11.42 -13.38 -5.87
N ALA A 24 -11.98 -14.43 -6.50
CA ALA A 24 -12.26 -15.70 -5.84
C ALA A 24 -10.99 -16.38 -5.29
N VAL A 25 -9.85 -16.23 -5.97
CA VAL A 25 -8.55 -16.73 -5.46
C VAL A 25 -8.12 -15.94 -4.23
N ILE A 26 -8.26 -14.61 -4.26
CA ILE A 26 -7.94 -13.73 -3.11
C ILE A 26 -8.81 -14.09 -1.91
N ASP A 27 -10.12 -14.26 -2.09
CA ASP A 27 -11.03 -14.68 -1.03
C ASP A 27 -10.64 -16.01 -0.40
N ARG A 28 -10.23 -16.96 -1.23
CA ARG A 28 -9.75 -18.25 -0.71
C ARG A 28 -8.51 -18.06 0.15
N VAL A 29 -7.53 -17.30 -0.32
CA VAL A 29 -6.29 -17.01 0.43
C VAL A 29 -6.60 -16.34 1.76
N ARG A 30 -7.47 -15.32 1.76
CA ARG A 30 -7.90 -14.63 2.98
C ARG A 30 -8.51 -15.60 4.01
N ARG A 31 -9.44 -16.44 3.57
CA ARG A 31 -10.11 -17.43 4.46
C ARG A 31 -9.16 -18.49 4.98
N GLU A 32 -8.25 -18.99 4.15
CA GLU A 32 -7.34 -20.07 4.53
C GLU A 32 -6.17 -19.60 5.40
N SER A 33 -5.67 -18.38 5.17
CA SER A 33 -4.52 -17.83 5.89
C SER A 33 -4.91 -16.99 7.11
N GLY A 34 -6.10 -16.43 7.14
CA GLY A 34 -6.52 -15.41 8.12
C GLY A 34 -5.82 -14.06 7.91
N ALA A 35 -5.09 -13.88 6.80
CA ALA A 35 -4.45 -12.62 6.46
C ALA A 35 -5.44 -11.64 5.84
N GLU A 36 -5.28 -10.37 6.14
CA GLU A 36 -5.96 -9.29 5.43
C GLU A 36 -5.27 -9.01 4.09
N VAL A 37 -6.06 -8.82 3.05
CA VAL A 37 -5.57 -8.48 1.71
C VAL A 37 -6.10 -7.12 1.30
N ILE A 38 -5.20 -6.19 1.03
CA ILE A 38 -5.53 -4.82 0.63
C ILE A 38 -5.08 -4.51 -0.78
N VAL A 39 -5.89 -3.73 -1.51
CA VAL A 39 -5.63 -3.35 -2.90
C VAL A 39 -4.59 -2.23 -2.95
N ALA A 40 -3.57 -2.36 -3.81
CA ALA A 40 -2.58 -1.31 -4.00
C ALA A 40 -2.97 -0.40 -5.18
N LEU A 41 -3.34 0.86 -4.92
CA LEU A 41 -3.74 1.79 -5.97
C LEU A 41 -2.64 2.06 -7.00
N LYS A 42 -1.39 2.06 -6.59
CA LYS A 42 -0.25 2.18 -7.52
C LYS A 42 -0.18 1.06 -8.57
N ALA A 43 -0.84 -0.08 -8.31
CA ALA A 43 -0.95 -1.17 -9.28
C ALA A 43 -2.22 -1.07 -10.13
N CYS A 44 -3.33 -0.63 -9.53
CA CYS A 44 -4.60 -0.44 -10.22
C CYS A 44 -5.43 0.63 -9.50
N ALA A 45 -5.63 1.77 -10.15
CA ALA A 45 -6.46 2.87 -9.67
C ALA A 45 -7.70 3.11 -10.55
N MET A 46 -8.23 2.05 -11.15
CA MET A 46 -9.46 2.10 -11.93
C MET A 46 -10.65 2.15 -10.98
N TRP A 47 -11.07 3.35 -10.57
CA TRP A 47 -12.12 3.53 -9.54
C TRP A 47 -13.47 2.93 -9.90
N SER A 48 -13.77 2.76 -11.20
CA SER A 48 -15.04 2.13 -11.63
C SER A 48 -15.24 0.69 -11.16
N ILE A 49 -14.15 -0.02 -10.78
CA ILE A 49 -14.21 -1.38 -10.23
C ILE A 49 -14.02 -1.43 -8.71
N PHE A 50 -13.86 -0.30 -8.04
CA PHE A 50 -13.66 -0.27 -6.59
C PHE A 50 -14.80 -0.89 -5.79
N PRO A 51 -16.09 -0.72 -6.17
CA PRO A 51 -17.18 -1.41 -5.48
C PRO A 51 -17.04 -2.92 -5.49
N GLU A 52 -16.51 -3.49 -6.57
CA GLU A 52 -16.26 -4.94 -6.66
C GLU A 52 -15.03 -5.34 -5.83
N LEU A 53 -13.93 -4.60 -5.99
CA LEU A 53 -12.71 -4.86 -5.21
C LEU A 53 -12.95 -4.76 -3.70
N ALA A 54 -13.79 -3.82 -3.25
CA ALA A 54 -14.10 -3.62 -1.84
C ALA A 54 -14.88 -4.78 -1.20
N GLN A 55 -15.55 -5.61 -1.98
CA GLN A 55 -16.24 -6.80 -1.50
C GLN A 55 -15.26 -7.95 -1.21
N HIS A 56 -14.13 -7.98 -1.93
CA HIS A 56 -13.16 -9.07 -1.92
C HIS A 56 -11.82 -8.72 -1.26
N SER A 57 -11.71 -7.53 -0.68
CA SER A 57 -10.50 -7.06 0.01
C SER A 57 -10.84 -6.39 1.34
N ASP A 58 -9.84 -6.25 2.21
CA ASP A 58 -10.01 -5.68 3.54
C ASP A 58 -9.80 -4.15 3.54
N GLY A 59 -9.24 -3.61 2.45
CA GLY A 59 -9.00 -2.18 2.29
C GLY A 59 -8.20 -1.87 1.04
N ALA A 60 -7.65 -0.66 0.98
CA ALA A 60 -6.75 -0.24 -0.10
C ALA A 60 -5.59 0.62 0.42
N THR A 61 -4.44 0.55 -0.27
CA THR A 61 -3.26 1.35 0.08
C THR A 61 -3.22 2.63 -0.73
N ALA A 62 -2.70 3.69 -0.11
CA ALA A 62 -2.42 4.96 -0.74
C ALA A 62 -0.94 5.34 -0.60
N SER A 63 -0.37 5.95 -1.63
CA SER A 63 1.04 6.42 -1.66
C SER A 63 1.14 7.94 -1.74
N SER A 64 0.01 8.64 -1.69
CA SER A 64 -0.10 10.09 -1.75
C SER A 64 -1.42 10.56 -1.17
N LEU A 65 -1.55 11.86 -0.90
CA LEU A 65 -2.82 12.47 -0.50
C LEU A 65 -3.93 12.23 -1.55
N ALA A 66 -3.61 12.35 -2.84
CA ALA A 66 -4.59 12.13 -3.90
C ALA A 66 -5.11 10.69 -3.91
N GLU A 67 -4.23 9.71 -3.70
CA GLU A 67 -4.64 8.32 -3.57
C GLU A 67 -5.42 8.06 -2.28
N ALA A 68 -5.03 8.67 -1.14
CA ALA A 68 -5.76 8.53 0.12
C ALA A 68 -7.20 9.05 0.00
N ARG A 69 -7.37 10.21 -0.63
CA ARG A 69 -8.72 10.74 -0.95
C ARG A 69 -9.49 9.80 -1.88
N LEU A 70 -8.85 9.29 -2.93
CA LEU A 70 -9.49 8.38 -3.88
C LEU A 70 -9.97 7.09 -3.18
N VAL A 71 -9.18 6.55 -2.25
CA VAL A 71 -9.61 5.40 -1.44
C VAL A 71 -10.78 5.79 -0.55
N PHE A 72 -10.69 6.90 0.14
CA PHE A 72 -11.73 7.33 1.07
C PHE A 72 -13.06 7.63 0.36
N GLU A 73 -13.01 8.34 -0.77
CA GLU A 73 -14.19 8.81 -1.50
C GLU A 73 -14.82 7.70 -2.38
N GLU A 74 -14.01 6.91 -3.09
CA GLU A 74 -14.50 5.98 -4.11
C GLU A 74 -14.45 4.51 -3.68
N PHE A 75 -13.47 4.13 -2.83
CA PHE A 75 -13.44 2.79 -2.25
C PHE A 75 -14.34 2.66 -1.03
N GLY A 76 -14.71 3.81 -0.42
CA GLY A 76 -15.64 3.91 0.69
C GLY A 76 -15.09 3.42 2.02
N ARG A 77 -13.79 3.41 2.19
CA ARG A 77 -13.07 3.04 3.42
C ARG A 77 -11.88 3.95 3.65
N PRO A 78 -11.40 4.11 4.90
CA PRO A 78 -10.11 4.75 5.15
C PRO A 78 -8.96 3.97 4.50
N ALA A 79 -7.91 4.70 4.13
CA ALA A 79 -6.75 4.13 3.44
C ALA A 79 -5.68 3.62 4.43
N HIS A 80 -4.92 2.61 3.99
CA HIS A 80 -3.62 2.28 4.56
C HIS A 80 -2.57 3.10 3.82
N THR A 81 -2.10 4.19 4.41
CA THR A 81 -1.25 5.15 3.71
C THR A 81 0.23 4.96 4.04
N TYR A 82 1.04 4.87 2.99
CA TYR A 82 2.49 4.95 3.06
C TYR A 82 3.03 5.88 1.99
N ALA A 83 3.73 6.93 2.39
CA ALA A 83 4.54 7.77 1.52
C ALA A 83 5.95 7.93 2.12
N PRO A 84 7.00 8.03 1.27
CA PRO A 84 8.36 8.23 1.78
C PRO A 84 8.53 9.54 2.57
N VAL A 85 7.68 10.54 2.29
CA VAL A 85 7.71 11.85 2.95
C VAL A 85 6.30 12.34 3.20
N TYR A 86 6.04 12.76 4.43
CA TYR A 86 4.89 13.57 4.82
C TYR A 86 5.32 14.99 5.11
N THR A 87 4.46 15.95 4.84
CA THR A 87 4.71 17.38 5.07
C THR A 87 3.62 17.98 5.93
N ASP A 88 3.91 19.11 6.60
CA ASP A 88 2.90 19.83 7.40
C ASP A 88 1.68 20.27 6.57
N ARG A 89 1.85 20.37 5.24
CA ARG A 89 0.76 20.77 4.33
C ARG A 89 -0.25 19.67 4.06
N ASN A 90 0.17 18.40 4.12
CA ASN A 90 -0.66 17.29 3.66
C ASN A 90 -0.98 16.26 4.75
N ILE A 91 -0.26 16.30 5.88
CA ILE A 91 -0.40 15.24 6.88
C ILE A 91 -1.81 15.21 7.50
N GLU A 92 -2.41 16.35 7.82
CA GLU A 92 -3.75 16.39 8.41
C GLU A 92 -4.79 15.76 7.50
N GLU A 93 -4.82 16.16 6.23
CA GLU A 93 -5.76 15.60 5.25
C GLU A 93 -5.51 14.12 4.97
N ILE A 94 -4.24 13.67 4.98
CA ILE A 94 -3.90 12.24 4.87
C ILE A 94 -4.46 11.47 6.07
N LEU A 95 -4.30 12.00 7.29
CA LEU A 95 -4.82 11.36 8.49
C LEU A 95 -6.35 11.30 8.49
N ASP A 96 -7.03 12.32 7.97
CA ASP A 96 -8.48 12.33 7.85
C ASP A 96 -9.02 11.26 6.86
N CYS A 97 -8.19 10.80 5.93
CA CYS A 97 -8.52 9.78 4.94
C CYS A 97 -7.95 8.38 5.27
N SER A 98 -7.27 8.21 6.40
CA SER A 98 -6.53 6.98 6.71
C SER A 98 -6.88 6.41 8.07
N ASP A 99 -6.88 5.09 8.21
CA ASP A 99 -6.92 4.37 9.48
C ASP A 99 -5.58 3.69 9.83
N HIS A 100 -4.70 3.57 8.84
CA HIS A 100 -3.34 3.09 9.02
C HIS A 100 -2.37 4.04 8.33
N ILE A 101 -1.30 4.42 9.03
CA ILE A 101 -0.24 5.24 8.47
C ILE A 101 1.13 4.62 8.75
N THR A 102 1.95 4.50 7.70
CA THR A 102 3.31 4.02 7.83
C THR A 102 4.30 5.16 7.64
N PHE A 103 5.17 5.35 8.61
CA PHE A 103 6.24 6.35 8.57
C PHE A 103 7.53 5.74 8.01
N ASN A 104 8.23 6.50 7.21
CA ASN A 104 9.47 6.07 6.56
C ASN A 104 10.71 6.19 7.45
N SER A 105 10.61 6.92 8.57
CA SER A 105 11.70 7.10 9.56
C SER A 105 11.12 7.35 10.95
N VAL A 106 11.96 7.10 11.97
CA VAL A 106 11.62 7.43 13.36
C VAL A 106 11.36 8.93 13.51
N ALA A 107 12.15 9.78 12.88
CA ALA A 107 11.97 11.23 12.93
C ALA A 107 10.61 11.70 12.36
N GLN A 108 10.09 11.03 11.32
CA GLN A 108 8.73 11.31 10.84
C GLN A 108 7.67 10.88 11.87
N PHE A 109 7.84 9.72 12.48
CA PHE A 109 6.95 9.26 13.54
C PHE A 109 6.98 10.20 14.75
N GLU A 110 8.15 10.63 15.21
CA GLU A 110 8.28 11.61 16.31
C GLU A 110 7.57 12.94 15.99
N ARG A 111 7.62 13.37 14.71
CA ARG A 111 6.97 14.61 14.27
C ARG A 111 5.45 14.51 14.17
N PHE A 112 4.95 13.43 13.60
CA PHE A 112 3.55 13.31 13.18
C PHE A 112 2.77 12.18 13.88
N GLY A 113 3.48 11.25 14.53
CA GLY A 113 2.86 10.07 15.12
C GLY A 113 1.83 10.41 16.20
N GLN A 114 2.10 11.41 17.05
CA GLN A 114 1.14 11.83 18.07
C GLN A 114 -0.18 12.32 17.48
N MET A 115 -0.14 12.98 16.31
CA MET A 115 -1.35 13.43 15.61
C MET A 115 -2.19 12.25 15.12
N ALA A 116 -1.51 11.19 14.62
CA ALA A 116 -2.17 9.97 14.19
C ALA A 116 -2.76 9.19 15.37
N LEU A 117 -1.98 9.00 16.44
CA LEU A 117 -2.40 8.27 17.64
C LEU A 117 -3.61 8.93 18.32
N LEU A 118 -3.68 10.26 18.39
CA LEU A 118 -4.81 10.99 18.95
C LEU A 118 -6.10 10.82 18.13
N ARG A 119 -5.98 10.48 16.84
CA ARG A 119 -7.10 10.14 15.95
C ARG A 119 -7.45 8.64 15.97
N GLY A 120 -6.73 7.83 16.75
CA GLY A 120 -6.92 6.38 16.80
C GLY A 120 -6.40 5.65 15.54
N ILE A 121 -5.49 6.28 14.81
CA ILE A 121 -4.91 5.72 13.57
C ILE A 121 -3.75 4.79 13.95
N SER A 122 -3.75 3.56 13.41
CA SER A 122 -2.68 2.61 13.60
C SER A 122 -1.38 3.09 12.91
N CYS A 123 -0.28 3.10 13.67
CA CYS A 123 0.99 3.61 13.19
C CYS A 123 1.99 2.48 12.93
N GLY A 124 2.60 2.49 11.76
CA GLY A 124 3.66 1.57 11.37
C GLY A 124 4.96 2.27 11.00
N LEU A 125 6.05 1.50 10.97
CA LEU A 125 7.35 1.93 10.47
C LEU A 125 7.77 1.07 9.28
N ARG A 126 8.25 1.71 8.21
CA ARG A 126 8.88 0.99 7.11
C ARG A 126 10.31 0.62 7.47
N ILE A 127 10.62 -0.67 7.32
CA ILE A 127 11.95 -1.22 7.58
C ILE A 127 12.66 -1.53 6.26
N ASN A 128 13.93 -1.20 6.21
CA ASN A 128 14.86 -1.66 5.19
C ASN A 128 15.71 -2.80 5.79
N PRO A 129 15.49 -4.05 5.39
CA PRO A 129 16.19 -5.20 5.97
C PRO A 129 17.65 -5.32 5.50
N GLY A 130 18.11 -4.45 4.59
CA GLY A 130 19.46 -4.52 4.01
C GLY A 130 19.65 -5.66 3.00
N TYR A 131 18.56 -6.33 2.63
CA TYR A 131 18.57 -7.43 1.66
C TYR A 131 17.46 -7.26 0.62
N SER A 132 17.79 -7.55 -0.62
CA SER A 132 16.81 -7.66 -1.71
C SER A 132 17.33 -8.66 -2.75
N PRO A 133 16.50 -9.55 -3.29
CA PRO A 133 16.87 -10.47 -4.37
C PRO A 133 16.98 -9.77 -5.73
N VAL A 134 16.67 -8.48 -5.81
CA VAL A 134 16.72 -7.72 -7.07
C VAL A 134 18.15 -7.46 -7.48
N GLU A 135 18.54 -7.99 -8.65
CA GLU A 135 19.91 -7.86 -9.19
C GLU A 135 20.22 -6.45 -9.70
N THR A 136 19.20 -5.73 -10.19
CA THR A 136 19.40 -4.39 -10.76
C THR A 136 19.31 -3.32 -9.68
N ASP A 137 20.40 -2.63 -9.41
CA ASP A 137 20.49 -1.58 -8.37
C ASP A 137 19.40 -0.52 -8.48
N LEU A 138 19.02 -0.15 -9.70
CA LEU A 138 17.96 0.84 -9.94
C LEU A 138 16.62 0.48 -9.29
N TYR A 139 16.33 -0.81 -9.19
CA TYR A 139 15.07 -1.32 -8.62
C TYR A 139 15.25 -1.92 -7.23
N ASN A 140 16.49 -2.00 -6.75
CA ASN A 140 16.81 -2.53 -5.44
C ASN A 140 16.61 -1.46 -4.35
N PRO A 141 15.59 -1.59 -3.48
CA PRO A 141 15.32 -0.60 -2.43
C PRO A 141 16.31 -0.66 -1.27
N CYS A 142 17.24 -1.61 -1.28
CA CYS A 142 18.23 -1.82 -0.22
C CYS A 142 19.64 -1.34 -0.60
N VAL A 143 19.83 -0.71 -1.77
CA VAL A 143 21.14 -0.16 -2.13
C VAL A 143 21.63 0.86 -1.09
N PRO A 144 22.95 1.01 -0.92
CA PRO A 144 23.51 2.05 -0.06
C PRO A 144 22.97 3.42 -0.44
N GLY A 145 22.50 4.18 0.56
CA GLY A 145 21.86 5.48 0.36
C GLY A 145 20.39 5.42 -0.08
N SER A 146 19.76 4.27 -0.05
CA SER A 146 18.31 4.18 -0.27
C SER A 146 17.54 5.04 0.74
N ARG A 147 16.57 5.79 0.22
CA ARG A 147 15.65 6.62 1.03
C ARG A 147 14.47 5.84 1.61
N LEU A 148 14.36 4.53 1.34
CA LEU A 148 13.16 3.75 1.62
C LEU A 148 13.32 2.91 2.88
N GLY A 149 12.70 3.39 3.95
CA GLY A 149 12.64 2.70 5.23
C GLY A 149 13.87 2.91 6.12
N ILE A 150 13.75 2.46 7.34
CA ILE A 150 14.78 2.53 8.37
C ILE A 150 15.68 1.29 8.21
N PRO A 151 17.00 1.43 8.07
CA PRO A 151 17.90 0.29 8.10
C PRO A 151 17.69 -0.52 9.39
N ALA A 152 17.52 -1.82 9.28
CA ALA A 152 17.18 -2.67 10.44
C ALA A 152 18.21 -2.57 11.59
N GLY A 153 19.48 -2.34 11.27
CA GLY A 153 20.54 -2.11 12.25
C GLY A 153 20.48 -0.76 12.99
N GLU A 154 19.70 0.20 12.49
CA GLU A 154 19.52 1.52 13.11
C GLU A 154 18.30 1.56 14.05
N LEU A 155 17.34 0.65 13.90
CA LEU A 155 16.19 0.55 14.77
C LEU A 155 16.53 -0.29 16.01
N LYS A 156 16.86 0.39 17.10
CA LYS A 156 17.24 -0.28 18.37
C LYS A 156 16.03 -0.78 19.14
N GLU A 157 14.95 -0.02 19.11
CA GLU A 157 13.68 -0.33 19.79
C GLU A 157 12.51 0.28 18.98
N LEU A 158 11.34 -0.30 19.12
CA LEU A 158 10.13 0.26 18.53
C LEU A 158 9.64 1.41 19.41
N PRO A 159 9.41 2.60 18.82
CA PRO A 159 8.80 3.70 19.56
C PRO A 159 7.42 3.31 20.10
N ALA A 160 7.07 3.80 21.27
CA ALA A 160 5.75 3.58 21.86
C ALA A 160 4.64 4.09 20.91
N GLY A 161 3.62 3.28 20.68
CA GLY A 161 2.53 3.58 19.76
C GLY A 161 2.75 3.10 18.31
N VAL A 162 3.89 2.49 18.01
CA VAL A 162 4.09 1.77 16.74
C VAL A 162 3.57 0.35 16.90
N GLU A 163 2.62 -0.05 16.06
CA GLU A 163 1.94 -1.34 16.10
C GLU A 163 2.35 -2.28 14.97
N GLY A 164 2.93 -1.74 13.87
CA GLY A 164 3.24 -2.51 12.68
C GLY A 164 4.58 -2.21 12.04
N LEU A 165 5.08 -3.20 11.30
CA LEU A 165 6.25 -3.07 10.45
C LEU A 165 5.85 -3.26 8.99
N HIS A 166 6.29 -2.34 8.14
CA HIS A 166 6.05 -2.37 6.71
C HIS A 166 7.32 -2.77 5.97
N LEU A 167 7.19 -3.78 5.11
CA LEU A 167 8.24 -4.23 4.20
C LEU A 167 7.65 -4.32 2.77
N SER A 168 8.52 -4.22 1.77
CA SER A 168 8.13 -4.54 0.40
C SER A 168 8.36 -6.02 0.11
N LEU A 169 7.50 -6.65 -0.70
CA LEU A 169 7.72 -8.02 -1.18
C LEU A 169 9.05 -8.20 -1.92
N ILE A 170 9.57 -7.15 -2.52
CA ILE A 170 10.88 -7.14 -3.18
C ILE A 170 12.05 -7.44 -2.21
N HIS A 171 11.79 -7.41 -0.90
CA HIS A 171 12.77 -7.79 0.13
C HIS A 171 12.74 -9.27 0.49
N ILE A 172 11.60 -9.95 0.31
CA ILE A 172 11.35 -11.27 0.90
C ILE A 172 10.88 -12.34 -0.08
N SER A 173 10.50 -11.99 -1.29
CA SER A 173 10.08 -12.95 -2.31
C SER A 173 10.73 -12.67 -3.65
N GLU A 174 11.12 -13.73 -4.35
CA GLU A 174 11.34 -13.62 -5.78
C GLU A 174 9.99 -13.34 -6.44
N PRO A 175 9.83 -12.20 -7.14
CA PRO A 175 8.67 -12.02 -7.98
C PRO A 175 8.79 -13.02 -9.13
N THR A 176 8.03 -14.09 -9.09
CA THR A 176 7.69 -14.82 -10.30
C THR A 176 6.87 -13.88 -11.18
N ARG A 177 7.52 -12.94 -11.84
CA ARG A 177 6.97 -12.29 -13.00
C ARG A 177 7.00 -13.31 -14.11
N GLN A 178 5.93 -14.07 -14.24
CA GLN A 178 5.66 -14.70 -15.52
C GLN A 178 5.38 -13.56 -16.51
N ALA A 179 6.29 -13.41 -17.41
CA ALA A 179 6.09 -12.61 -18.61
C ALA A 179 4.91 -13.16 -19.43
#